data_c709f62d38d80b67c9d5793c2a7903fe
#
_entry.id   c709f62d38d80b67c9d5793c2a7903fe
#
_cell.length_a   1.000
_cell.length_b   1.000
_cell.length_c   1.000
_cell.angle_alpha   90.00
_cell.angle_beta   90.00
_cell.angle_gamma   90.00
#
_symmetry.space_group_name_H-M   'P 1'
#
loop_
_entity.id
_entity.type
_entity.pdbx_description
1 polymer ?
#
loop_
_entity_poly.entity_id
_entity_poly.type
_entity_poly.pdbx_seq_one_letter_code
_entity_poly.pdbx_strand_id
1 'polypeptide(L)'
;IMLYMKENYVNPDTAAYCYPVGKSNSTVINHIVTVVGWDDAYSKDNFLPVSNVTSDGAWIIKNSWGEKKGDGGYYYLSYQDPNISKLVSAEAVAASDQKYRNNYFYDGSSALSVIPIQAGQSVAAVYETTAGKGKAEVLGEVNLVTNSDNACYKA
;
A
#
# COMPACT_ATOMS: atom_id res chain seq x y z
N ILE A 1 3.20 7.11 -0.06
CA ILE A 1 4.29 7.28 -1.05
C ILE A 1 4.41 6.05 -1.91
N MET A 2 4.89 6.26 -3.11
CA MET A 2 5.19 5.20 -4.08
C MET A 2 6.70 5.00 -4.12
N LEU A 3 7.16 3.75 -4.06
CA LEU A 3 8.59 3.42 -4.04
C LEU A 3 8.87 2.09 -4.77
N TYR A 4 10.13 1.84 -5.05
CA TYR A 4 10.60 0.51 -5.39
C TYR A 4 11.06 -0.19 -4.12
N MET A 5 10.39 -1.26 -3.71
CA MET A 5 10.73 -2.01 -2.52
C MET A 5 11.13 -3.45 -2.88
N LYS A 6 12.22 -3.90 -2.27
CA LYS A 6 12.77 -5.24 -2.45
C LYS A 6 13.26 -5.77 -1.10
N GLU A 7 12.77 -6.93 -0.70
CA GLU A 7 13.06 -7.52 0.62
C GLU A 7 14.55 -7.64 0.94
N ASN A 8 15.40 -7.84 -0.06
CA ASN A 8 16.86 -7.96 0.13
C ASN A 8 17.52 -6.73 0.76
N TYR A 9 16.82 -5.58 0.78
CA TYR A 9 17.34 -4.34 1.36
C TYR A 9 16.61 -3.95 2.65
N VAL A 10 15.76 -4.83 3.15
CA VAL A 10 15.16 -4.70 4.48
C VAL A 10 16.11 -5.32 5.50
N ASN A 11 16.46 -4.57 6.54
CA ASN A 11 17.12 -5.14 7.71
C ASN A 11 16.06 -5.83 8.58
N PRO A 12 16.10 -7.16 8.76
CA PRO A 12 15.08 -7.88 9.50
C PRO A 12 15.07 -7.57 11.00
N ASP A 13 16.21 -7.13 11.56
CA ASP A 13 16.36 -6.87 12.99
C ASP A 13 15.82 -5.50 13.39
N THR A 14 15.85 -4.53 12.48
CA THR A 14 15.48 -3.13 12.74
C THR A 14 14.28 -2.64 11.92
N ALA A 15 13.78 -3.47 11.00
CA ALA A 15 12.77 -3.10 10.00
C ALA A 15 13.15 -1.88 9.14
N ALA A 16 14.44 -1.55 9.07
CA ALA A 16 14.96 -0.45 8.26
C ALA A 16 15.06 -0.85 6.78
N TYR A 17 14.67 0.05 5.91
CA TYR A 17 14.73 -0.14 4.46
C TYR A 17 15.38 1.05 3.76
N CYS A 18 16.30 0.75 2.86
CA CYS A 18 16.80 1.70 1.87
C CYS A 18 17.30 0.93 0.65
N TYR A 19 16.84 1.30 -0.53
CA TYR A 19 17.48 0.86 -1.77
C TYR A 19 18.89 1.49 -1.84
N PRO A 20 19.90 0.79 -2.41
CA PRO A 20 21.27 1.30 -2.39
C PRO A 20 21.41 2.73 -2.90
N VAL A 21 21.93 3.61 -2.04
CA VAL A 21 22.18 5.01 -2.37
C VAL A 21 23.15 5.08 -3.55
N GLY A 22 22.88 5.95 -4.50
CA GLY A 22 23.63 6.07 -5.75
C GLY A 22 23.23 5.07 -6.84
N LYS A 23 22.33 4.16 -6.56
CA LYS A 23 21.68 3.30 -7.56
C LYS A 23 20.22 3.69 -7.64
N SER A 24 19.71 3.94 -8.81
CA SER A 24 18.29 4.27 -9.01
C SER A 24 17.63 3.21 -9.88
N ASN A 25 16.44 2.79 -9.49
CA ASN A 25 15.54 1.98 -10.30
C ASN A 25 14.22 2.73 -10.50
N SER A 26 14.31 4.03 -10.72
CA SER A 26 13.20 4.98 -10.77
C SER A 26 12.15 4.69 -11.85
N THR A 27 12.45 3.78 -12.75
CA THR A 27 11.51 3.36 -13.80
C THR A 27 10.52 2.28 -13.35
N VAL A 28 10.76 1.66 -12.18
CA VAL A 28 9.93 0.57 -11.67
C VAL A 28 9.46 0.89 -10.26
N ILE A 29 8.22 1.33 -10.16
CA ILE A 29 7.50 1.40 -8.88
C ILE A 29 6.76 0.09 -8.73
N ASN A 30 6.96 -0.58 -7.60
CA ASN A 30 6.30 -1.85 -7.33
C ASN A 30 5.53 -1.87 -6.01
N HIS A 31 5.60 -0.78 -5.23
CA HIS A 31 4.99 -0.76 -3.90
C HIS A 31 4.49 0.62 -3.50
N ILE A 32 3.43 0.62 -2.67
CA ILE A 32 2.86 1.82 -2.07
C ILE A 32 2.76 1.60 -0.56
N VAL A 33 3.14 2.62 0.19
CA VAL A 33 3.07 2.63 1.65
C VAL A 33 2.55 3.97 2.17
N THR A 34 2.07 3.98 3.40
CA THR A 34 1.63 5.20 4.07
C THR A 34 2.71 5.72 5.00
N VAL A 35 3.14 6.98 4.83
CA VAL A 35 3.97 7.66 5.81
C VAL A 35 3.08 8.06 6.97
N VAL A 36 3.46 7.66 8.18
CA VAL A 36 2.74 7.94 9.42
C VAL A 36 3.55 8.79 10.38
N GLY A 37 4.83 9.02 10.09
CA GLY A 37 5.73 9.83 10.90
C GLY A 37 7.14 9.89 10.34
N TRP A 38 8.04 10.42 11.12
CA TRP A 38 9.46 10.51 10.82
C TRP A 38 10.27 10.50 12.11
N ASP A 39 11.55 10.16 12.00
CA ASP A 39 12.53 10.23 13.08
C ASP A 39 13.87 10.70 12.49
N ASP A 40 14.23 11.95 12.79
CA ASP A 40 15.46 12.57 12.30
C ASP A 40 16.72 11.98 12.94
N ALA A 41 16.59 11.35 14.12
CA ALA A 41 17.66 10.70 14.85
C ALA A 41 17.77 9.19 14.57
N TYR A 42 16.94 8.63 13.69
CA TYR A 42 17.00 7.21 13.36
C TYR A 42 18.36 6.87 12.75
N SER A 43 19.15 6.05 13.45
CA SER A 43 20.54 5.82 13.10
C SER A 43 20.70 5.18 11.73
N LYS A 44 21.63 5.71 10.94
CA LYS A 44 22.05 5.11 9.66
C LYS A 44 22.57 3.67 9.82
N ASP A 45 23.09 3.32 10.98
CA ASP A 45 23.65 1.99 11.26
C ASP A 45 22.55 0.91 11.39
N ASN A 46 21.28 1.30 11.45
CA ASN A 46 20.15 0.39 11.41
C ASN A 46 19.86 -0.14 9.99
N PHE A 47 20.39 0.49 8.96
CA PHE A 47 20.23 0.04 7.57
C PHE A 47 21.28 -1.01 7.21
N LEU A 48 20.95 -1.87 6.25
CA LEU A 48 21.93 -2.85 5.77
C LEU A 48 23.14 -2.14 5.12
N PRO A 49 24.37 -2.63 5.33
CA PRO A 49 25.57 -2.03 4.75
C PRO A 49 25.50 -1.88 3.21
N VAL A 50 24.84 -2.81 2.54
CA VAL A 50 24.63 -2.78 1.08
C VAL A 50 23.84 -1.55 0.60
N SER A 51 23.06 -0.93 1.48
CA SER A 51 22.28 0.26 1.17
C SER A 51 23.10 1.54 1.13
N ASN A 52 24.32 1.56 1.67
CA ASN A 52 25.25 2.70 1.68
C ASN A 52 24.62 3.99 2.25
N VAL A 53 23.78 3.87 3.28
CA VAL A 53 23.21 5.04 3.97
C VAL A 53 24.32 5.75 4.74
N THR A 54 24.42 7.06 4.57
CA THR A 54 25.52 7.88 5.12
C THR A 54 25.09 8.88 6.19
N SER A 55 23.80 9.15 6.30
CA SER A 55 23.23 10.05 7.33
C SER A 55 22.04 9.43 8.02
N ASP A 56 21.81 9.87 9.26
CA ASP A 56 20.63 9.51 10.04
C ASP A 56 19.36 10.08 9.44
N GLY A 57 18.23 9.53 9.88
CA GLY A 57 16.88 9.95 9.54
C GLY A 57 16.09 8.96 8.68
N ALA A 58 14.86 8.76 9.07
CA ALA A 58 13.93 7.86 8.39
C ALA A 58 12.49 8.35 8.43
N TRP A 59 11.76 8.04 7.38
CA TRP A 59 10.31 8.05 7.38
C TRP A 59 9.78 6.80 8.09
N ILE A 60 8.82 6.96 9.00
CA ILE A 60 8.08 5.84 9.58
C ILE A 60 6.92 5.53 8.62
N ILE A 61 6.94 4.35 8.04
CA ILE A 61 5.95 3.91 7.06
C ILE A 61 5.13 2.74 7.61
N LYS A 62 3.81 2.80 7.39
CA LYS A 62 2.92 1.67 7.60
C LYS A 62 2.79 0.87 6.31
N ASN A 63 3.09 -0.42 6.41
CA ASN A 63 3.03 -1.35 5.29
C ASN A 63 1.72 -2.17 5.33
N SER A 64 1.40 -2.82 4.20
CA SER A 64 0.21 -3.66 4.02
C SER A 64 0.47 -5.16 4.23
N TRP A 65 1.66 -5.54 4.73
CA TRP A 65 2.06 -6.97 4.86
C TRP A 65 1.65 -7.61 6.19
N GLY A 66 0.88 -6.89 7.01
CA GLY A 66 0.38 -7.34 8.31
C GLY A 66 1.35 -7.12 9.46
N GLU A 67 0.83 -7.24 10.68
CA GLU A 67 1.55 -6.93 11.93
C GLU A 67 2.71 -7.88 12.24
N LYS A 68 2.75 -9.05 11.62
CA LYS A 68 3.84 -10.02 11.81
C LYS A 68 5.10 -9.70 11.00
N LYS A 69 5.07 -8.66 10.17
CA LYS A 69 6.18 -8.21 9.32
C LYS A 69 6.70 -6.87 9.79
N GLY A 70 8.02 -6.68 9.67
CA GLY A 70 8.69 -5.48 10.15
C GLY A 70 8.53 -5.28 11.67
N ASP A 71 8.44 -4.05 12.09
CA ASP A 71 8.16 -3.66 13.47
C ASP A 71 6.63 -3.46 13.64
N GLY A 72 5.91 -4.53 13.94
CA GLY A 72 4.45 -4.47 14.10
C GLY A 72 3.69 -4.01 12.85
N GLY A 73 4.22 -4.26 11.66
CA GLY A 73 3.68 -3.79 10.37
C GLY A 73 4.27 -2.47 9.89
N TYR A 74 5.17 -1.88 10.67
CA TYR A 74 5.86 -0.63 10.33
C TYR A 74 7.28 -0.90 9.85
N TYR A 75 7.83 0.05 9.09
CA TYR A 75 9.19 0.04 8.58
C TYR A 75 9.76 1.45 8.62
N TYR A 76 11.09 1.53 8.63
CA TYR A 76 11.83 2.79 8.65
C TYR A 76 12.52 2.98 7.30
N LEU A 77 11.99 3.86 6.50
CA LEU A 77 12.49 4.17 5.17
C LEU A 77 13.48 5.32 5.23
N SER A 78 14.74 5.08 4.83
CA SER A 78 15.76 6.13 4.83
C SER A 78 15.33 7.35 4.03
N TYR A 79 15.66 8.56 4.53
CA TYR A 79 15.53 9.79 3.75
C TYR A 79 16.38 9.77 2.47
N GLN A 80 17.42 8.94 2.44
CA GLN A 80 18.33 8.81 1.30
C GLN A 80 17.87 7.77 0.25
N ASP A 81 16.69 7.16 0.42
CA ASP A 81 16.20 6.21 -0.57
C ASP A 81 15.99 6.88 -1.94
N PRO A 82 16.71 6.44 -2.99
CA PRO A 82 16.70 7.11 -4.29
C PRO A 82 15.45 6.81 -5.13
N ASN A 83 14.57 5.93 -4.68
CA ASN A 83 13.41 5.45 -5.45
C ASN A 83 12.07 5.94 -4.93
N ILE A 84 12.05 6.89 -4.02
CA ILE A 84 10.81 7.59 -3.63
C ILE A 84 10.38 8.47 -4.80
N SER A 85 9.24 8.16 -5.44
CA SER A 85 8.89 8.81 -6.70
C SER A 85 7.69 9.72 -6.65
N LYS A 86 6.73 9.48 -5.77
CA LYS A 86 5.52 10.30 -5.62
C LYS A 86 5.04 10.33 -4.18
N LEU A 87 4.68 11.53 -3.75
CA LEU A 87 3.89 11.76 -2.55
C LEU A 87 2.46 12.07 -2.98
N VAL A 88 1.51 11.33 -2.44
CA VAL A 88 0.09 11.63 -2.56
C VAL A 88 -0.44 11.80 -1.16
N SER A 89 -1.06 12.92 -0.86
CA SER A 89 -1.79 13.10 0.39
C SER A 89 -3.26 12.80 0.17
N ALA A 90 -3.88 12.13 1.13
CA ALA A 90 -5.32 11.94 1.16
C ALA A 90 -5.87 12.43 2.49
N GLU A 91 -6.96 13.16 2.42
CA GLU A 91 -7.74 13.54 3.60
C GLU A 91 -9.01 12.70 3.63
N ALA A 92 -9.26 12.05 4.76
CA ALA A 92 -10.51 11.36 5.00
C ALA A 92 -11.48 12.30 5.71
N VAL A 93 -12.53 12.69 5.04
CA VAL A 93 -13.63 13.48 5.63
C VAL A 93 -14.78 12.52 5.95
N ALA A 94 -15.14 12.44 7.24
CA ALA A 94 -16.34 11.71 7.63
C ALA A 94 -17.57 12.48 7.14
N ALA A 95 -18.38 11.88 6.29
CA ALA A 95 -19.68 12.43 5.95
C ALA A 95 -20.62 12.35 7.16
N SER A 96 -21.38 13.41 7.41
CA SER A 96 -22.38 13.43 8.49
C SER A 96 -23.50 12.41 8.28
N ASP A 97 -23.73 12.01 7.03
CA ASP A 97 -24.73 11.03 6.63
C ASP A 97 -24.06 9.77 6.09
N GLN A 98 -23.90 8.78 6.95
CA GLN A 98 -23.45 7.46 6.51
C GLN A 98 -24.58 6.76 5.74
N LYS A 99 -24.55 6.89 4.42
CA LYS A 99 -25.49 6.21 3.51
C LYS A 99 -25.38 4.69 3.61
N TYR A 100 -24.18 4.20 3.82
CA TYR A 100 -23.89 2.77 3.92
C TYR A 100 -23.27 2.43 5.28
N ARG A 101 -23.70 1.29 5.85
CA ARG A 101 -23.20 0.81 7.16
C ARG A 101 -21.87 0.08 7.03
N ASN A 102 -21.71 -0.68 5.98
CA ASN A 102 -20.54 -1.52 5.72
C ASN A 102 -19.96 -1.21 4.34
N ASN A 103 -18.63 -1.30 4.23
CA ASN A 103 -17.90 -1.17 2.99
C ASN A 103 -16.95 -2.36 2.85
N TYR A 104 -17.02 -3.04 1.74
CA TYR A 104 -16.22 -4.21 1.43
C TYR A 104 -15.30 -3.89 0.25
N PHE A 105 -14.00 -4.01 0.41
CA PHE A 105 -13.02 -3.72 -0.63
C PHE A 105 -11.75 -4.54 -0.44
N TYR A 106 -11.04 -4.82 -1.53
CA TYR A 106 -9.74 -5.49 -1.52
C TYR A 106 -8.60 -4.58 -1.97
N ASP A 107 -8.89 -3.60 -2.82
CA ASP A 107 -7.93 -2.85 -3.62
C ASP A 107 -7.83 -1.36 -3.27
N GLY A 108 -8.53 -0.91 -2.25
CA GLY A 108 -8.52 0.50 -1.85
C GLY A 108 -9.11 1.44 -2.91
N SER A 109 -8.67 2.70 -2.90
CA SER A 109 -9.27 3.76 -3.71
C SER A 109 -8.59 4.02 -5.06
N SER A 110 -7.50 3.34 -5.38
CA SER A 110 -6.76 3.57 -6.63
C SER A 110 -6.33 2.27 -7.30
N ALA A 111 -6.61 2.18 -8.60
CA ALA A 111 -6.12 1.09 -9.43
C ALA A 111 -4.62 1.23 -9.67
N LEU A 112 -3.85 0.27 -9.17
CA LEU A 112 -2.39 0.22 -9.32
C LEU A 112 -1.95 -0.70 -10.45
N SER A 113 -2.79 -1.65 -10.81
CA SER A 113 -2.58 -2.56 -11.92
C SER A 113 -3.91 -2.98 -12.54
N VAL A 114 -3.86 -3.45 -13.74
CA VAL A 114 -5.03 -3.96 -14.49
C VAL A 114 -4.90 -5.47 -14.57
N ILE A 115 -5.98 -6.17 -14.27
CA ILE A 115 -6.10 -7.61 -14.56
C ILE A 115 -6.70 -7.74 -15.97
N PRO A 116 -5.92 -8.16 -16.98
CA PRO A 116 -6.48 -8.36 -18.30
C PRO A 116 -7.39 -9.59 -18.30
N ILE A 117 -8.62 -9.41 -18.77
CA ILE A 117 -9.56 -10.51 -19.01
C ILE A 117 -9.83 -10.63 -20.50
N GLN A 118 -9.81 -11.85 -21.00
CA GLN A 118 -10.15 -12.14 -22.40
C GLN A 118 -11.66 -12.32 -22.57
N ALA A 119 -12.15 -12.19 -23.79
CA ALA A 119 -13.55 -12.44 -24.08
C ALA A 119 -14.00 -13.84 -23.60
N GLY A 120 -15.08 -13.88 -22.85
CA GLY A 120 -15.60 -15.10 -22.24
C GLY A 120 -15.03 -15.49 -20.90
N GLN A 121 -14.04 -14.74 -20.40
CA GLN A 121 -13.54 -14.89 -19.03
C GLN A 121 -14.26 -13.94 -18.07
N SER A 122 -14.26 -14.31 -16.79
CA SER A 122 -14.80 -13.48 -15.72
C SER A 122 -13.85 -13.48 -14.53
N VAL A 123 -13.82 -12.38 -13.79
CA VAL A 123 -13.21 -12.27 -12.47
C VAL A 123 -14.30 -11.99 -11.45
N ALA A 124 -14.10 -12.44 -10.23
CA ALA A 124 -15.04 -12.19 -9.14
C ALA A 124 -14.29 -11.74 -7.88
N ALA A 125 -14.86 -10.79 -7.18
CA ALA A 125 -14.50 -10.48 -5.80
C ALA A 125 -15.58 -11.06 -4.90
N VAL A 126 -15.17 -11.82 -3.89
CA VAL A 126 -16.08 -12.50 -2.97
C VAL A 126 -15.91 -11.90 -1.58
N TYR A 127 -16.99 -11.47 -0.99
CA TYR A 127 -17.00 -10.85 0.33
C TYR A 127 -17.90 -11.62 1.28
N GLU A 128 -17.48 -11.76 2.53
CA GLU A 128 -18.35 -12.25 3.61
C GLU A 128 -19.04 -11.06 4.28
N THR A 129 -20.36 -11.14 4.44
CA THR A 129 -21.11 -10.10 5.11
C THR A 129 -20.87 -10.11 6.61
N THR A 130 -20.88 -8.94 7.23
CA THR A 130 -20.72 -8.78 8.68
C THR A 130 -22.05 -8.73 9.44
N ALA A 131 -23.16 -8.92 8.75
CA ALA A 131 -24.51 -8.84 9.33
C ALA A 131 -24.78 -9.86 10.44
N GLY A 132 -23.97 -10.92 10.52
CA GLY A 132 -24.15 -12.01 11.46
C GLY A 132 -25.18 -13.06 11.00
N LYS A 133 -25.16 -14.20 11.67
CA LYS A 133 -25.98 -15.35 11.30
C LYS A 133 -27.48 -15.01 11.35
N GLY A 134 -28.17 -15.26 10.24
CA GLY A 134 -29.63 -15.04 10.14
C GLY A 134 -30.04 -13.60 9.84
N LYS A 135 -29.11 -12.69 9.58
CA LYS A 135 -29.39 -11.33 9.12
C LYS A 135 -28.99 -11.18 7.67
N ALA A 136 -29.72 -10.36 6.93
CA ALA A 136 -29.41 -10.02 5.56
C ALA A 136 -28.79 -8.61 5.46
N GLU A 137 -27.90 -8.43 4.52
CA GLU A 137 -27.43 -7.13 4.07
C GLU A 137 -28.00 -6.87 2.67
N VAL A 138 -28.29 -5.63 2.40
CA VAL A 138 -28.73 -5.17 1.08
C VAL A 138 -27.55 -4.50 0.39
N LEU A 139 -27.22 -4.99 -0.80
CA LEU A 139 -26.23 -4.36 -1.65
C LEU A 139 -26.76 -3.02 -2.12
N GLY A 140 -26.15 -1.94 -1.65
CA GLY A 140 -26.58 -0.58 -1.96
C GLY A 140 -25.88 0.03 -3.16
N GLU A 141 -24.58 -0.25 -3.30
CA GLU A 141 -23.74 0.30 -4.36
C GLU A 141 -22.56 -0.61 -4.67
N VAL A 142 -22.18 -0.71 -5.94
CA VAL A 142 -20.98 -1.37 -6.41
C VAL A 142 -20.15 -0.39 -7.21
N ASN A 143 -18.90 -0.21 -6.83
CA ASN A 143 -17.96 0.63 -7.55
C ASN A 143 -16.93 -0.27 -8.26
N LEU A 144 -16.80 -0.09 -9.56
CA LEU A 144 -15.85 -0.79 -10.41
C LEU A 144 -14.97 0.23 -11.14
N VAL A 145 -13.67 -0.05 -11.17
CA VAL A 145 -12.74 0.70 -12.01
C VAL A 145 -12.37 -0.18 -13.20
N THR A 146 -12.69 0.31 -14.40
CA THR A 146 -12.37 -0.38 -15.65
C THR A 146 -11.58 0.56 -16.56
N ASN A 147 -10.77 -0.02 -17.43
CA ASN A 147 -10.08 0.72 -18.49
C ASN A 147 -10.79 0.63 -19.84
N SER A 148 -12.04 0.18 -19.85
CA SER A 148 -12.86 0.00 -21.03
C SER A 148 -14.26 0.52 -20.81
N ASP A 149 -14.76 1.32 -21.74
CA ASP A 149 -16.11 1.87 -21.72
C ASP A 149 -17.20 0.81 -21.94
N ASN A 150 -16.81 -0.38 -22.41
CA ASN A 150 -17.72 -1.49 -22.71
C ASN A 150 -17.61 -2.65 -21.71
N ALA A 151 -17.16 -2.40 -20.50
CA ALA A 151 -17.10 -3.43 -19.47
C ALA A 151 -18.53 -3.79 -19.00
N CYS A 152 -18.83 -5.09 -18.94
CA CYS A 152 -20.07 -5.61 -18.37
C CYS A 152 -19.79 -6.16 -16.98
N TYR A 153 -20.70 -5.93 -16.05
CA TYR A 153 -20.65 -6.50 -14.70
C TYR A 153 -22.00 -7.10 -14.33
N LYS A 154 -21.94 -8.03 -13.37
CA LYS A 154 -23.12 -8.64 -12.74
C LYS A 154 -22.89 -8.63 -11.24
N ALA A 155 -23.77 -8.02 -10.48
CA ALA A 155 -23.82 -8.05 -9.02
C ALA A 155 -24.84 -9.07 -8.52
#